data_b1ce718f987b49db3649e15367485a14
#
_entry.id   b1ce718f987b49db3649e15367485a14
#
_cell.length_a   1.000
_cell.length_b   1.000
_cell.length_c   1.000
_cell.angle_alpha   90.00
_cell.angle_beta   90.00
_cell.angle_gamma   90.00
#
_symmetry.space_group_name_H-M   'P 1'
#
loop_
_entity.id
_entity.type
_entity.pdbx_description
1 polymer ?
#
loop_
_entity_poly.entity_id
_entity_poly.type
_entity_poly.pdbx_seq_one_letter_code
_entity_poly.pdbx_strand_id
1 'polypeptide(L)'
;MVARALIVTIAALLLAGCGSKDDEMAATTATVPTGATGTGSSPVLEGASTDPVVVKGTSTDVSLLTDVRAAAHDGYDRIAFQFRNGLPGYDVRYVDRPVVADGSGDEVAVDGGAVLLIRMEPALDADLTQESAPLTYTGPQRFTPTTTVVAELVRTGGFEAVLTWAAGVDEKRPFVVSTLENPARLVIDVKSSE
;
A
#
# COMPACT_ATOMS: atom_id res chain seq x y z
N MET A 1 -3.56 39.21 40.98
CA MET A 1 -2.38 39.51 41.82
C MET A 1 -1.28 38.54 41.47
N VAL A 2 -0.27 39.11 41.02
CA VAL A 2 1.18 38.96 40.99
C VAL A 2 1.74 38.07 39.89
N ALA A 3 2.22 38.76 38.88
CA ALA A 3 3.19 38.31 37.88
C ALA A 3 4.55 38.01 38.52
N ARG A 4 5.27 37.06 37.94
CA ARG A 4 6.74 37.04 38.04
C ARG A 4 7.32 36.54 36.69
N ALA A 5 7.86 37.49 35.98
CA ALA A 5 8.81 37.32 34.90
C ALA A 5 10.18 36.91 35.46
N LEU A 6 10.89 36.02 34.83
CA LEU A 6 12.33 35.86 35.04
C LEU A 6 13.02 35.82 33.68
N ILE A 7 13.72 36.89 33.42
CA ILE A 7 14.67 37.08 32.32
C ILE A 7 16.02 36.52 32.82
N VAL A 8 16.71 35.72 32.04
CA VAL A 8 18.14 35.44 32.20
C VAL A 8 18.85 35.50 30.86
N THR A 9 19.86 36.28 30.89
CA THR A 9 20.67 36.91 29.86
C THR A 9 21.75 36.00 29.29
N ILE A 10 22.02 36.16 28.01
CA ILE A 10 23.19 36.04 27.12
C ILE A 10 24.55 35.75 27.78
N ALA A 11 25.32 34.85 27.18
CA ALA A 11 26.78 34.96 27.09
C ALA A 11 27.27 34.36 25.78
N ALA A 12 27.71 35.22 24.87
CA ALA A 12 28.48 34.91 23.70
C ALA A 12 29.95 34.69 24.07
N LEU A 13 30.60 33.70 23.50
CA LEU A 13 32.06 33.58 23.52
C LEU A 13 32.57 33.28 22.11
N LEU A 14 33.20 34.31 21.54
CA LEU A 14 34.00 34.26 20.31
C LEU A 14 35.40 33.79 20.68
N LEU A 15 35.96 32.82 19.97
CA LEU A 15 37.41 32.60 19.91
C LEU A 15 37.79 32.32 18.46
N ALA A 16 38.47 33.28 17.89
CA ALA A 16 39.21 33.19 16.63
C ALA A 16 40.51 32.42 16.85
N GLY A 17 40.88 31.56 15.90
CA GLY A 17 42.17 30.91 15.85
C GLY A 17 42.54 30.66 14.39
N CYS A 18 43.31 31.58 13.82
CA CYS A 18 44.05 31.43 12.58
C CYS A 18 45.23 30.45 12.77
N GLY A 19 45.42 29.56 11.79
CA GLY A 19 46.64 28.74 11.68
C GLY A 19 46.74 28.17 10.27
N SER A 20 47.40 28.91 9.40
CA SER A 20 47.79 28.50 8.08
C SER A 20 48.94 27.45 8.16
N LYS A 21 48.86 26.42 7.38
CA LYS A 21 50.04 25.78 6.75
C LYS A 21 49.62 25.00 5.52
N ASP A 22 50.21 25.41 4.43
CA ASP A 22 50.23 24.77 3.12
C ASP A 22 50.89 23.40 3.18
N ASP A 23 50.23 22.40 2.53
CA ASP A 23 50.92 21.28 1.92
C ASP A 23 49.99 20.67 0.84
N GLU A 24 50.34 20.99 -0.34
CA GLU A 24 50.55 20.23 -1.59
C GLU A 24 49.64 19.02 -1.91
N MET A 25 48.90 19.24 -2.97
CA MET A 25 48.47 18.38 -4.07
C MET A 25 48.53 16.83 -3.89
N ALA A 26 47.35 16.25 -3.90
CA ALA A 26 47.07 15.04 -4.67
C ALA A 26 45.67 15.13 -5.26
N ALA A 27 45.56 15.50 -6.52
CA ALA A 27 44.35 15.40 -7.30
C ALA A 27 44.01 13.92 -7.53
N THR A 28 43.20 13.34 -6.67
CA THR A 28 42.58 12.05 -6.96
C THR A 28 41.42 12.34 -7.88
N THR A 29 41.64 12.12 -9.15
CA THR A 29 40.61 12.08 -10.19
C THR A 29 39.59 11.00 -9.80
N ALA A 30 38.48 11.41 -9.22
CA ALA A 30 37.31 10.53 -9.06
C ALA A 30 36.78 10.21 -10.46
N THR A 31 37.15 9.04 -10.96
CA THR A 31 36.58 8.44 -12.15
C THR A 31 35.10 8.20 -11.84
N VAL A 32 34.24 9.05 -12.37
CA VAL A 32 32.80 8.80 -12.44
C VAL A 32 32.63 7.56 -13.32
N PRO A 33 32.03 6.47 -12.84
CA PRO A 33 31.68 5.38 -13.73
C PRO A 33 30.53 5.87 -14.61
N THR A 34 30.87 6.29 -15.82
CA THR A 34 29.94 6.52 -16.92
C THR A 34 29.31 5.20 -17.30
N GLY A 35 27.98 5.15 -17.16
CA GLY A 35 27.13 4.32 -18.01
C GLY A 35 27.05 2.85 -17.65
N ALA A 36 26.19 2.50 -16.71
CA ALA A 36 25.40 1.32 -16.94
C ALA A 36 24.16 1.78 -17.73
N THR A 37 24.23 1.64 -19.04
CA THR A 37 23.03 1.56 -19.88
C THR A 37 22.38 0.23 -19.51
N GLY A 38 21.62 0.23 -18.41
CA GLY A 38 20.74 -0.86 -18.07
C GLY A 38 19.71 -0.96 -19.17
N THR A 39 19.83 -1.94 -20.03
CA THR A 39 18.75 -2.43 -20.87
C THR A 39 17.64 -2.75 -19.88
N GLY A 40 16.57 -1.92 -19.87
CA GLY A 40 15.47 -2.04 -18.94
C GLY A 40 14.71 -3.35 -19.21
N SER A 41 15.13 -4.40 -18.52
CA SER A 41 14.21 -5.53 -18.28
C SER A 41 13.23 -5.03 -17.24
N SER A 42 11.96 -4.90 -17.61
CA SER A 42 10.87 -4.71 -16.65
C SER A 42 11.05 -5.68 -15.49
N PRO A 43 10.87 -5.25 -14.23
CA PRO A 43 11.00 -6.15 -13.10
C PRO A 43 10.08 -7.34 -13.30
N VAL A 44 10.66 -8.52 -13.44
CA VAL A 44 9.90 -9.76 -13.53
C VAL A 44 9.29 -9.98 -12.15
N LEU A 45 7.96 -9.94 -12.04
CA LEU A 45 7.26 -10.35 -10.82
C LEU A 45 7.44 -11.86 -10.66
N GLU A 46 8.44 -12.25 -9.87
CA GLU A 46 8.75 -13.66 -9.65
C GLU A 46 7.55 -14.36 -8.99
N GLY A 47 7.15 -15.51 -9.55
CA GLY A 47 6.01 -16.26 -9.05
C GLY A 47 4.63 -15.71 -9.42
N ALA A 48 4.53 -14.66 -10.23
CA ALA A 48 3.24 -14.15 -10.66
C ALA A 48 2.49 -15.17 -11.51
N SER A 49 1.24 -15.42 -11.15
CA SER A 49 0.33 -16.31 -11.88
C SER A 49 -1.09 -15.75 -11.87
N THR A 50 -2.01 -16.39 -12.56
CA THR A 50 -3.45 -16.08 -12.48
C THR A 50 -4.20 -17.00 -11.52
N ASP A 51 -3.47 -17.87 -10.80
CA ASP A 51 -4.03 -18.80 -9.83
C ASP A 51 -4.47 -18.10 -8.55
N PRO A 52 -5.48 -18.62 -7.84
CA PRO A 52 -5.90 -18.09 -6.56
C PRO A 52 -4.79 -18.15 -5.50
N VAL A 53 -4.64 -17.08 -4.73
CA VAL A 53 -3.74 -17.04 -3.58
C VAL A 53 -4.58 -16.97 -2.30
N VAL A 54 -4.52 -18.03 -1.48
CA VAL A 54 -5.32 -18.16 -0.26
C VAL A 54 -4.40 -18.36 0.94
N VAL A 55 -4.52 -17.47 1.91
CA VAL A 55 -3.81 -17.56 3.19
C VAL A 55 -4.83 -17.42 4.32
N LYS A 56 -4.89 -18.42 5.19
CA LYS A 56 -5.76 -18.36 6.37
C LYS A 56 -5.17 -17.41 7.41
N GLY A 57 -6.02 -16.56 7.96
CA GLY A 57 -5.65 -15.73 9.11
C GLY A 57 -5.28 -16.59 10.31
N THR A 58 -4.21 -16.22 11.00
CA THR A 58 -3.77 -16.88 12.23
C THR A 58 -4.12 -16.07 13.48
N SER A 59 -4.50 -14.78 13.30
CA SER A 59 -4.90 -13.90 14.39
C SER A 59 -6.35 -14.14 14.79
N THR A 60 -6.62 -14.08 16.10
CA THR A 60 -7.97 -13.98 16.65
C THR A 60 -8.49 -12.54 16.68
N ASP A 61 -7.57 -11.58 16.57
CA ASP A 61 -7.92 -10.16 16.54
C ASP A 61 -8.40 -9.75 15.15
N VAL A 62 -9.40 -8.89 15.11
CA VAL A 62 -9.93 -8.34 13.87
C VAL A 62 -8.98 -7.27 13.33
N SER A 63 -8.52 -7.45 12.12
CA SER A 63 -7.72 -6.46 11.40
C SER A 63 -8.59 -5.28 10.98
N LEU A 64 -8.15 -4.06 11.28
CA LEU A 64 -8.90 -2.84 10.99
C LEU A 64 -8.28 -2.14 9.77
N LEU A 65 -9.00 -2.12 8.66
CA LEU A 65 -8.58 -1.42 7.45
C LEU A 65 -8.46 0.09 7.74
N THR A 66 -7.34 0.69 7.35
CA THR A 66 -7.08 2.12 7.55
C THR A 66 -6.81 2.88 6.26
N ASP A 67 -6.36 2.19 5.21
CA ASP A 67 -6.08 2.82 3.93
C ASP A 67 -6.15 1.81 2.78
N VAL A 68 -6.57 2.28 1.58
CA VAL A 68 -6.55 1.53 0.32
C VAL A 68 -5.94 2.42 -0.75
N ARG A 69 -4.92 1.93 -1.42
CA ARG A 69 -4.19 2.66 -2.45
C ARG A 69 -3.91 1.78 -3.65
N ALA A 70 -3.82 2.40 -4.82
CA ALA A 70 -3.26 1.76 -6.00
C ALA A 70 -2.41 2.77 -6.77
N ALA A 71 -1.31 2.30 -7.37
CA ALA A 71 -0.38 3.12 -8.14
C ALA A 71 0.33 2.27 -9.20
N ALA A 72 0.66 2.91 -10.32
CA ALA A 72 1.52 2.34 -11.35
C ALA A 72 2.97 2.29 -10.89
N HIS A 73 3.65 1.20 -11.21
CA HIS A 73 5.08 1.00 -11.09
C HIS A 73 5.65 0.50 -12.43
N ASP A 74 6.97 0.43 -12.53
CA ASP A 74 7.61 -0.12 -13.72
C ASP A 74 7.30 -1.63 -13.82
N GLY A 75 6.51 -2.00 -14.84
CA GLY A 75 6.12 -3.38 -15.13
C GLY A 75 4.93 -3.94 -14.34
N TYR A 76 4.34 -3.21 -13.40
CA TYR A 76 3.16 -3.66 -12.64
C TYR A 76 2.37 -2.50 -12.03
N ASP A 77 1.11 -2.76 -11.72
CA ASP A 77 0.29 -1.92 -10.86
C ASP A 77 0.20 -2.52 -9.46
N ARG A 78 0.41 -1.72 -8.43
CA ARG A 78 0.35 -2.15 -7.03
C ARG A 78 -0.93 -1.68 -6.37
N ILE A 79 -1.66 -2.62 -5.77
CA ILE A 79 -2.77 -2.37 -4.86
C ILE A 79 -2.29 -2.67 -3.44
N ALA A 80 -2.57 -1.80 -2.48
CA ALA A 80 -2.18 -1.97 -1.09
C ALA A 80 -3.33 -1.65 -0.14
N PHE A 81 -3.63 -2.61 0.75
CA PHE A 81 -4.56 -2.48 1.86
C PHE A 81 -3.76 -2.39 3.15
N GLN A 82 -3.92 -1.32 3.92
CA GLN A 82 -3.20 -1.10 5.17
C GLN A 82 -4.11 -1.34 6.38
N PHE A 83 -3.57 -2.00 7.40
CA PHE A 83 -4.32 -2.40 8.57
C PHE A 83 -3.68 -1.94 9.89
N ARG A 84 -4.52 -1.80 10.92
CA ARG A 84 -4.15 -1.89 12.33
C ARG A 84 -4.50 -3.29 12.84
N ASN A 85 -3.93 -3.67 13.97
CA ASN A 85 -4.13 -4.96 14.65
C ASN A 85 -3.65 -6.18 13.84
N GLY A 86 -2.66 -5.99 12.95
CA GLY A 86 -2.08 -7.08 12.16
C GLY A 86 -2.75 -7.32 10.82
N LEU A 87 -2.34 -8.39 10.16
CA LEU A 87 -2.83 -8.78 8.85
C LEU A 87 -3.98 -9.78 8.98
N PRO A 88 -5.06 -9.63 8.20
CA PRO A 88 -6.09 -10.67 8.08
C PRO A 88 -5.59 -11.86 7.26
N GLY A 89 -6.32 -12.97 7.30
CA GLY A 89 -6.29 -13.94 6.23
C GLY A 89 -6.85 -13.32 4.96
N TYR A 90 -6.48 -13.89 3.81
CA TYR A 90 -6.95 -13.35 2.53
C TYR A 90 -7.16 -14.44 1.49
N ASP A 91 -8.03 -14.13 0.54
CA ASP A 91 -8.29 -14.90 -0.65
C ASP A 91 -8.35 -13.93 -1.83
N VAL A 92 -7.37 -14.05 -2.74
CA VAL A 92 -7.24 -13.19 -3.92
C VAL A 92 -7.36 -14.07 -5.16
N ARG A 93 -8.39 -13.83 -5.97
CA ARG A 93 -8.68 -14.63 -7.17
C ARG A 93 -9.44 -13.88 -8.23
N TYR A 94 -9.29 -14.27 -9.46
CA TYR A 94 -10.18 -13.85 -10.51
C TYR A 94 -11.56 -14.54 -10.37
N VAL A 95 -12.61 -13.75 -10.60
CA VAL A 95 -14.00 -14.21 -10.58
C VAL A 95 -14.72 -13.84 -11.87
N ASP A 96 -15.74 -14.63 -12.20
CA ASP A 96 -16.62 -14.33 -13.33
C ASP A 96 -17.66 -13.27 -12.93
N ARG A 97 -18.23 -12.59 -13.91
CA ARG A 97 -19.36 -11.67 -13.70
C ARG A 97 -20.68 -12.44 -13.68
N PRO A 98 -21.72 -11.96 -12.99
CA PRO A 98 -21.76 -10.70 -12.22
C PRO A 98 -21.02 -10.80 -10.88
N VAL A 99 -20.39 -9.69 -10.46
CA VAL A 99 -19.94 -9.52 -9.08
C VAL A 99 -21.14 -9.13 -8.23
N VAL A 100 -21.31 -9.75 -7.07
CA VAL A 100 -22.42 -9.44 -6.18
C VAL A 100 -21.92 -8.90 -4.84
N ALA A 101 -22.68 -7.99 -4.26
CA ALA A 101 -22.40 -7.45 -2.94
C ALA A 101 -22.65 -8.49 -1.86
N ASP A 102 -21.73 -8.62 -0.92
CA ASP A 102 -21.90 -9.47 0.25
C ASP A 102 -23.09 -8.96 1.09
N GLY A 103 -23.95 -9.86 1.51
CA GLY A 103 -25.12 -9.58 2.34
C GLY A 103 -26.37 -9.25 1.55
N SER A 104 -26.39 -8.28 0.61
CA SER A 104 -27.58 -7.96 -0.18
C SER A 104 -27.76 -8.87 -1.40
N GLY A 105 -26.66 -9.35 -1.98
CA GLY A 105 -26.69 -10.10 -3.24
C GLY A 105 -26.92 -9.23 -4.48
N ASP A 106 -26.93 -7.91 -4.34
CA ASP A 106 -27.11 -6.98 -5.45
C ASP A 106 -25.90 -7.02 -6.38
N GLU A 107 -26.11 -6.87 -7.68
CA GLU A 107 -25.05 -6.80 -8.65
C GLU A 107 -24.24 -5.51 -8.49
N VAL A 108 -22.92 -5.66 -8.45
CA VAL A 108 -21.95 -4.55 -8.40
C VAL A 108 -21.24 -4.46 -9.74
N ALA A 109 -21.52 -3.39 -10.48
CA ALA A 109 -20.76 -3.10 -11.68
C ALA A 109 -19.31 -2.77 -11.31
N VAL A 110 -18.35 -3.35 -12.03
CA VAL A 110 -16.91 -3.12 -11.88
C VAL A 110 -16.32 -2.91 -13.27
N ASP A 111 -15.63 -1.80 -13.48
CA ASP A 111 -15.00 -1.48 -14.77
C ASP A 111 -13.81 -2.41 -15.04
N GLY A 112 -13.50 -2.66 -16.33
CA GLY A 112 -12.42 -3.54 -16.78
C GLY A 112 -12.88 -4.80 -17.48
N GLY A 113 -11.96 -5.55 -18.09
CA GLY A 113 -12.22 -6.79 -18.80
C GLY A 113 -12.25 -8.03 -17.90
N ALA A 114 -11.57 -7.99 -16.75
CA ALA A 114 -11.53 -9.04 -15.73
C ALA A 114 -11.73 -8.46 -14.34
N VAL A 115 -12.12 -9.30 -13.36
CA VAL A 115 -12.30 -8.88 -11.97
C VAL A 115 -11.46 -9.74 -11.05
N LEU A 116 -10.53 -9.10 -10.32
CA LEU A 116 -9.78 -9.70 -9.24
C LEU A 116 -10.49 -9.40 -7.93
N LEU A 117 -11.03 -10.44 -7.28
CA LEU A 117 -11.71 -10.32 -5.99
C LEU A 117 -10.69 -10.48 -4.85
N ILE A 118 -10.74 -9.60 -3.88
CA ILE A 118 -9.88 -9.58 -2.70
C ILE A 118 -10.76 -9.70 -1.46
N ARG A 119 -10.81 -10.88 -0.86
CA ARG A 119 -11.56 -11.15 0.37
C ARG A 119 -10.57 -11.23 1.53
N MET A 120 -10.87 -10.55 2.63
CA MET A 120 -10.02 -10.43 3.81
C MET A 120 -10.81 -10.77 5.06
N GLU A 121 -10.26 -11.69 5.92
CA GLU A 121 -10.97 -12.22 7.09
C GLU A 121 -9.98 -12.69 8.18
N PRO A 122 -10.18 -12.31 9.49
CA PRO A 122 -11.17 -11.34 9.96
C PRO A 122 -10.73 -9.90 9.71
N ALA A 123 -11.54 -9.11 9.04
CA ALA A 123 -11.26 -7.70 8.74
C ALA A 123 -12.52 -6.84 8.77
N LEU A 124 -12.37 -5.59 9.25
CA LEU A 124 -13.41 -4.57 9.28
C LEU A 124 -12.84 -3.22 8.85
N ASP A 125 -13.71 -2.31 8.44
CA ASP A 125 -13.40 -0.90 8.18
C ASP A 125 -13.95 0.05 9.27
N ALA A 126 -14.39 -0.52 10.40
CA ALA A 126 -14.84 0.19 11.59
C ALA A 126 -14.33 -0.53 12.86
N ASP A 127 -14.13 0.22 13.92
CA ASP A 127 -13.73 -0.31 15.23
C ASP A 127 -14.98 -0.61 16.09
N LEU A 128 -15.47 -1.84 16.03
CA LEU A 128 -16.65 -2.28 16.78
C LEU A 128 -16.37 -2.53 18.28
N THR A 129 -15.15 -2.35 18.75
CA THR A 129 -14.84 -2.42 20.19
C THR A 129 -15.28 -1.17 20.93
N GLN A 130 -15.57 -0.10 20.22
CA GLN A 130 -16.07 1.16 20.74
C GLN A 130 -17.58 1.29 20.49
N GLU A 131 -18.31 1.83 21.47
CA GLU A 131 -19.77 2.00 21.37
C GLU A 131 -20.20 2.83 20.14
N SER A 132 -19.42 3.83 19.75
CA SER A 132 -19.66 4.67 18.57
C SER A 132 -19.32 3.99 17.23
N ALA A 133 -18.66 2.83 17.28
CA ALA A 133 -18.18 2.08 16.10
C ALA A 133 -17.54 2.99 15.03
N PRO A 134 -16.51 3.79 15.37
CA PRO A 134 -15.93 4.75 14.43
C PRO A 134 -15.32 4.04 13.23
N LEU A 135 -15.53 4.61 12.04
CA LEU A 135 -14.88 4.14 10.83
C LEU A 135 -13.35 4.28 10.98
N THR A 136 -12.64 3.23 10.61
CA THR A 136 -11.16 3.21 10.57
C THR A 136 -10.64 3.49 9.15
N TYR A 137 -11.45 3.18 8.16
CA TYR A 137 -11.25 3.57 6.77
C TYR A 137 -12.31 4.60 6.36
N THR A 138 -11.87 5.80 6.01
CA THR A 138 -12.71 6.94 5.62
C THR A 138 -12.50 7.35 4.15
N GLY A 139 -11.72 6.56 3.41
CA GLY A 139 -11.49 6.77 1.98
C GLY A 139 -12.71 6.35 1.14
N PRO A 140 -12.64 6.57 -0.18
CA PRO A 140 -13.72 6.22 -1.10
C PRO A 140 -13.90 4.70 -1.17
N GLN A 141 -15.16 4.24 -1.17
CA GLN A 141 -15.49 2.83 -1.36
C GLN A 141 -15.46 2.40 -2.83
N ARG A 142 -15.31 3.36 -3.73
CA ARG A 142 -15.14 3.17 -5.17
C ARG A 142 -14.25 4.28 -5.71
N PHE A 143 -13.22 3.93 -6.48
CA PHE A 143 -12.37 4.93 -7.14
C PHE A 143 -11.61 4.34 -8.33
N THR A 144 -11.27 5.23 -9.27
CA THR A 144 -10.40 4.95 -10.41
C THR A 144 -8.98 5.42 -10.07
N PRO A 145 -8.03 4.51 -9.86
CA PRO A 145 -6.65 4.88 -9.56
C PRO A 145 -5.91 5.38 -10.81
N THR A 146 -4.77 6.05 -10.61
CA THR A 146 -3.84 6.37 -11.67
C THR A 146 -2.87 5.20 -11.86
N THR A 147 -3.26 4.24 -12.67
CA THR A 147 -2.62 2.94 -12.90
C THR A 147 -2.61 2.62 -14.39
N THR A 148 -1.93 1.55 -14.78
CA THR A 148 -1.80 1.13 -16.19
C THR A 148 -2.90 0.14 -16.58
N VAL A 149 -3.16 -0.85 -15.74
CA VAL A 149 -4.06 -1.99 -16.04
C VAL A 149 -5.18 -2.14 -15.03
N VAL A 150 -5.04 -1.62 -13.81
CA VAL A 150 -6.12 -1.61 -12.81
C VAL A 150 -7.06 -0.45 -13.10
N ALA A 151 -8.24 -0.73 -13.63
CA ALA A 151 -9.21 0.28 -14.05
C ALA A 151 -9.98 0.90 -12.86
N GLU A 152 -10.34 0.09 -11.87
CA GLU A 152 -11.20 0.50 -10.77
C GLU A 152 -10.96 -0.35 -9.53
N LEU A 153 -11.19 0.24 -8.36
CA LEU A 153 -11.29 -0.45 -7.07
C LEU A 153 -12.65 -0.17 -6.45
N VAL A 154 -13.37 -1.23 -6.04
CA VAL A 154 -14.72 -1.15 -5.48
C VAL A 154 -14.83 -2.04 -4.26
N ARG A 155 -15.32 -1.48 -3.14
CA ARG A 155 -15.73 -2.29 -1.99
C ARG A 155 -17.05 -2.98 -2.30
N THR A 156 -17.06 -4.30 -2.26
CA THR A 156 -18.24 -5.11 -2.58
C THR A 156 -18.87 -5.76 -1.36
N GLY A 157 -18.17 -5.77 -0.22
CA GLY A 157 -18.70 -6.38 0.99
C GLY A 157 -18.02 -5.91 2.27
N GLY A 158 -18.71 -6.15 3.40
CA GLY A 158 -18.24 -5.83 4.75
C GLY A 158 -19.23 -6.36 5.78
N PHE A 159 -19.40 -7.69 5.84
CA PHE A 159 -20.35 -8.36 6.71
C PHE A 159 -19.66 -9.47 7.50
N GLU A 160 -20.02 -9.63 8.79
CA GLU A 160 -19.47 -10.68 9.69
C GLU A 160 -17.93 -10.75 9.72
N ALA A 161 -17.26 -9.59 9.82
CA ALA A 161 -15.80 -9.46 9.77
C ALA A 161 -15.15 -10.01 8.49
N VAL A 162 -15.88 -10.06 7.40
CA VAL A 162 -15.39 -10.29 6.05
C VAL A 162 -15.41 -9.00 5.28
N LEU A 163 -14.27 -8.53 4.84
CA LEU A 163 -14.14 -7.32 4.04
C LEU A 163 -13.75 -7.72 2.62
N THR A 164 -14.58 -7.32 1.63
CA THR A 164 -14.39 -7.71 0.24
C THR A 164 -14.25 -6.48 -0.65
N TRP A 165 -13.22 -6.51 -1.51
CA TRP A 165 -12.98 -5.54 -2.56
C TRP A 165 -12.85 -6.24 -3.90
N ALA A 166 -13.28 -5.57 -4.96
CA ALA A 166 -13.06 -5.97 -6.34
C ALA A 166 -12.13 -4.98 -7.03
N ALA A 167 -11.09 -5.48 -7.68
CA ALA A 167 -10.26 -4.72 -8.60
C ALA A 167 -10.65 -5.08 -10.03
N GLY A 168 -11.12 -4.09 -10.80
CA GLY A 168 -11.31 -4.24 -12.23
C GLY A 168 -9.96 -4.11 -12.92
N VAL A 169 -9.61 -5.09 -13.73
CA VAL A 169 -8.36 -5.14 -14.51
C VAL A 169 -8.73 -5.17 -16.00
N ASP A 170 -7.92 -4.57 -16.87
CA ASP A 170 -8.19 -4.54 -18.30
C ASP A 170 -8.42 -5.92 -18.91
N GLU A 171 -7.64 -6.92 -18.46
CA GLU A 171 -7.78 -8.34 -18.80
C GLU A 171 -7.27 -9.22 -17.64
N LYS A 172 -7.40 -10.55 -17.76
CA LYS A 172 -6.87 -11.47 -16.76
C LYS A 172 -5.35 -11.52 -16.83
N ARG A 173 -4.66 -10.84 -15.91
CA ARG A 173 -3.20 -10.71 -15.84
C ARG A 173 -2.59 -11.50 -14.69
N PRO A 174 -1.35 -11.98 -14.81
CA PRO A 174 -0.63 -12.56 -13.69
C PRO A 174 -0.48 -11.53 -12.55
N PHE A 175 -0.62 -12.00 -11.31
CA PHE A 175 -0.41 -11.19 -10.12
C PHE A 175 0.40 -11.95 -9.07
N VAL A 176 0.98 -11.20 -8.13
CA VAL A 176 1.61 -11.75 -6.94
C VAL A 176 1.03 -11.05 -5.71
N VAL A 177 0.88 -11.82 -4.63
CA VAL A 177 0.45 -11.28 -3.34
C VAL A 177 1.59 -11.35 -2.35
N SER A 178 1.84 -10.25 -1.66
CA SER A 178 2.84 -10.14 -0.62
C SER A 178 2.29 -9.39 0.60
N THR A 179 2.99 -9.51 1.72
CA THR A 179 2.64 -8.81 2.95
C THR A 179 3.81 -8.00 3.45
N LEU A 180 3.52 -6.83 4.03
CA LEU A 180 4.50 -5.96 4.66
C LEU A 180 4.09 -5.71 6.10
N GLU A 181 5.08 -5.56 6.97
CA GLU A 181 4.89 -5.18 8.37
C GLU A 181 5.30 -3.71 8.58
N ASN A 182 4.77 -3.11 9.65
CA ASN A 182 5.17 -1.78 10.13
C ASN A 182 5.01 -0.62 9.11
N PRO A 183 3.79 -0.26 8.66
CA PRO A 183 2.49 -0.80 9.05
C PRO A 183 2.14 -2.10 8.32
N ALA A 184 1.22 -2.88 8.91
CA ALA A 184 0.73 -4.12 8.30
C ALA A 184 0.00 -3.82 6.99
N ARG A 185 0.40 -4.46 5.88
CA ARG A 185 -0.18 -4.24 4.54
C ARG A 185 -0.29 -5.55 3.76
N LEU A 186 -1.45 -5.77 3.18
CA LEU A 186 -1.63 -6.73 2.09
C LEU A 186 -1.36 -6.00 0.78
N VAL A 187 -0.47 -6.53 -0.04
CA VAL A 187 -0.03 -5.93 -1.30
C VAL A 187 -0.28 -6.90 -2.44
N ILE A 188 -0.94 -6.44 -3.48
CA ILE A 188 -1.18 -7.19 -4.72
C ILE A 188 -0.51 -6.42 -5.87
N ASP A 189 0.44 -7.05 -6.54
CA ASP A 189 1.10 -6.51 -7.72
C ASP A 189 0.54 -7.22 -8.95
N VAL A 190 -0.11 -6.48 -9.83
CA VAL A 190 -0.71 -6.96 -11.08
C VAL A 190 0.23 -6.58 -12.22
N LYS A 191 0.66 -7.55 -13.00
CA LYS A 191 1.60 -7.35 -14.11
C LYS A 191 1.00 -6.43 -15.17
N SER A 192 1.70 -5.34 -15.54
CA SER A 192 1.24 -4.37 -16.53
C SER A 192 1.98 -4.41 -17.86
N SER A 193 3.15 -5.07 -17.91
CA SER A 193 3.89 -5.32 -19.15
C SER A 193 4.01 -6.82 -19.45
N GLU A 194 4.14 -7.17 -20.72
CA GLU A 194 4.46 -8.55 -21.13
C GLU A 194 5.92 -8.91 -20.85
#